data_5cc6c79f2607a364d102b195ad938f12
#
_entry.id   5cc6c79f2607a364d102b195ad938f12
#
_cell.length_a   1.000
_cell.length_b   1.000
_cell.length_c   1.000
_cell.angle_alpha   90.00
_cell.angle_beta   90.00
_cell.angle_gamma   90.00
#
_symmetry.space_group_name_H-M   'P 1'
#
loop_
_entity.id
_entity.type
_entity.pdbx_description
1 polymer ?
#
loop_
_entity_poly.entity_id
_entity_poly.type
_entity_poly.pdbx_seq_one_letter_code
_entity_poly.pdbx_strand_id
1 'polypeptide(L)'
;VFRQASKEEQAVAKDFLEFVLSPRAQAVFATATGYVPVTEGALKDPVYQAYAAENPDYATIVRQSRYAKFEPALAEWEQIRFDILGQAIKEAILNKADPKAALDRAQKLAEDLLSSRTR
;
A
#
# COMPACT_ATOMS: atom_id res chain seq x y z
N VAL A 1 12.68 12.23 -10.49
CA VAL A 1 13.99 12.76 -10.93
C VAL A 1 14.06 14.22 -10.55
N PHE A 2 15.14 14.64 -9.87
CA PHE A 2 15.29 16.02 -9.43
C PHE A 2 15.61 16.95 -10.60
N ARG A 3 14.96 18.11 -10.61
CA ARG A 3 15.13 19.12 -11.69
C ARG A 3 16.57 19.66 -11.78
N GLN A 4 17.32 19.63 -10.68
CA GLN A 4 18.70 20.12 -10.60
C GLN A 4 19.75 19.05 -10.98
N ALA A 5 19.34 17.79 -11.19
CA ALA A 5 20.24 16.74 -11.62
C ALA A 5 20.78 17.01 -13.03
N SER A 6 22.00 16.61 -13.33
CA SER A 6 22.58 16.69 -14.66
C SER A 6 21.78 15.88 -15.69
N LYS A 7 21.96 16.11 -16.96
CA LYS A 7 21.28 15.34 -18.02
C LYS A 7 21.63 13.86 -17.97
N GLU A 8 22.88 13.55 -17.65
CA GLU A 8 23.36 12.18 -17.50
C GLU A 8 22.71 11.49 -16.31
N GLU A 9 22.64 12.15 -15.16
CA GLU A 9 21.94 11.62 -13.98
C GLU A 9 20.45 11.42 -14.23
N GLN A 10 19.81 12.35 -14.96
CA GLN A 10 18.40 12.22 -15.34
C GLN A 10 18.19 11.03 -16.29
N ALA A 11 19.10 10.78 -17.23
CA ALA A 11 19.04 9.65 -18.13
C ALA A 11 19.16 8.32 -17.36
N VAL A 12 20.14 8.19 -16.49
CA VAL A 12 20.33 6.99 -15.65
C VAL A 12 19.12 6.76 -14.74
N ALA A 13 18.57 7.83 -14.14
CA ALA A 13 17.38 7.72 -13.31
C ALA A 13 16.15 7.27 -14.12
N LYS A 14 16.01 7.71 -15.37
CA LYS A 14 14.96 7.27 -16.28
C LYS A 14 15.11 5.77 -16.61
N ASP A 15 16.30 5.34 -17.00
CA ASP A 15 16.59 3.93 -17.29
C ASP A 15 16.28 3.03 -16.09
N PHE A 16 16.63 3.47 -14.89
CA PHE A 16 16.29 2.77 -13.65
C PHE A 16 14.77 2.67 -13.44
N LEU A 17 14.03 3.76 -13.66
CA LEU A 17 12.57 3.75 -13.55
C LEU A 17 11.93 2.82 -14.59
N GLU A 18 12.42 2.83 -15.83
CA GLU A 18 11.94 1.92 -16.88
C GLU A 18 12.22 0.45 -16.50
N PHE A 19 13.38 0.17 -15.92
CA PHE A 19 13.70 -1.16 -15.40
C PHE A 19 12.76 -1.60 -14.29
N VAL A 20 12.59 -0.80 -13.22
CA VAL A 20 11.75 -1.19 -12.07
C VAL A 20 10.26 -1.28 -12.41
N LEU A 21 9.81 -0.55 -13.43
CA LEU A 21 8.43 -0.62 -13.93
C LEU A 21 8.23 -1.69 -14.99
N SER A 22 9.30 -2.38 -15.41
CA SER A 22 9.15 -3.47 -16.37
C SER A 22 8.30 -4.61 -15.81
N PRO A 23 7.55 -5.34 -16.66
CA PRO A 23 6.70 -6.44 -16.21
C PRO A 23 7.44 -7.46 -15.33
N ARG A 24 8.66 -7.82 -15.75
CA ARG A 24 9.48 -8.80 -15.04
C ARG A 24 9.94 -8.30 -13.66
N ALA A 25 10.48 -7.08 -13.59
CA ALA A 25 10.93 -6.52 -12.32
C ALA A 25 9.77 -6.37 -11.32
N GLN A 26 8.61 -5.92 -11.81
CA GLN A 26 7.40 -5.80 -10.98
C GLN A 26 6.90 -7.17 -10.51
N ALA A 27 6.89 -8.19 -11.35
CA ALA A 27 6.48 -9.54 -10.96
C ALA A 27 7.42 -10.11 -9.88
N VAL A 28 8.74 -10.00 -10.07
CA VAL A 28 9.74 -10.46 -9.10
C VAL A 28 9.61 -9.72 -7.76
N PHE A 29 9.53 -8.39 -7.80
CA PHE A 29 9.37 -7.59 -6.59
C PHE A 29 8.08 -7.94 -5.83
N ALA A 30 6.96 -7.99 -6.53
CA ALA A 30 5.65 -8.25 -5.95
C ALA A 30 5.58 -9.63 -5.28
N THR A 31 6.08 -10.67 -5.93
CA THR A 31 6.07 -12.03 -5.38
C THR A 31 7.06 -12.23 -4.23
N ALA A 32 8.19 -11.51 -4.24
CA ALA A 32 9.17 -11.56 -3.16
C ALA A 32 8.75 -10.80 -1.90
N THR A 33 7.92 -9.76 -2.03
CA THR A 33 7.56 -8.86 -0.93
C THR A 33 6.10 -8.97 -0.49
N GLY A 34 5.23 -9.57 -1.29
CA GLY A 34 3.77 -9.58 -1.09
C GLY A 34 3.08 -8.26 -1.48
N TYR A 35 3.81 -7.27 -2.04
CA TYR A 35 3.20 -6.04 -2.55
C TYR A 35 2.44 -6.29 -3.85
N VAL A 36 1.43 -5.46 -4.12
CA VAL A 36 0.67 -5.50 -5.36
C VAL A 36 1.53 -4.91 -6.49
N PRO A 37 1.68 -5.59 -7.65
CA PRO A 37 2.39 -5.02 -8.79
C PRO A 37 1.64 -3.81 -9.35
N VAL A 38 2.38 -2.79 -9.78
CA VAL A 38 1.79 -1.52 -10.26
C VAL A 38 1.59 -1.49 -11.79
N THR A 39 1.95 -2.56 -12.49
CA THR A 39 1.77 -2.65 -13.94
C THR A 39 0.96 -3.89 -14.32
N GLU A 40 0.02 -3.75 -15.24
CA GLU A 40 -0.78 -4.87 -15.74
C GLU A 40 0.09 -5.95 -16.44
N GLY A 41 1.19 -5.53 -17.05
CA GLY A 41 2.14 -6.45 -17.69
C GLY A 41 2.73 -7.48 -16.72
N ALA A 42 2.94 -7.07 -15.46
CA ALA A 42 3.44 -7.97 -14.43
C ALA A 42 2.50 -9.13 -14.13
N LEU A 43 1.18 -8.93 -14.25
CA LEU A 43 0.19 -9.98 -14.02
C LEU A 43 0.25 -11.10 -15.08
N LYS A 44 0.86 -10.81 -16.22
CA LYS A 44 1.05 -11.78 -17.32
C LYS A 44 2.42 -12.45 -17.28
N ASP A 45 3.32 -11.98 -16.43
CA ASP A 45 4.68 -12.57 -16.30
C ASP A 45 4.59 -13.97 -15.67
N PRO A 46 5.36 -14.96 -16.19
CA PRO A 46 5.35 -16.33 -15.68
C PRO A 46 5.66 -16.43 -14.17
N VAL A 47 6.51 -15.55 -13.63
CA VAL A 47 6.84 -15.53 -12.20
C VAL A 47 5.60 -15.20 -11.35
N TYR A 48 4.86 -14.16 -11.76
CA TYR A 48 3.61 -13.82 -11.09
C TYR A 48 2.58 -14.95 -11.22
N GLN A 49 2.40 -15.50 -12.42
CA GLN A 49 1.40 -16.54 -12.66
C GLN A 49 1.66 -17.81 -11.83
N ALA A 50 2.90 -18.25 -11.73
CA ALA A 50 3.28 -19.40 -10.91
C ALA A 50 2.99 -19.11 -9.42
N TYR A 51 3.42 -17.95 -8.91
CA TYR A 51 3.20 -17.58 -7.53
C TYR A 51 1.72 -17.43 -7.18
N ALA A 52 0.93 -16.82 -8.06
CA ALA A 52 -0.51 -16.60 -7.85
C ALA A 52 -1.30 -17.93 -7.86
N ALA A 53 -0.85 -18.93 -8.62
CA ALA A 53 -1.46 -20.25 -8.62
C ALA A 53 -1.26 -20.98 -7.27
N GLU A 54 -0.11 -20.80 -6.65
CA GLU A 54 0.21 -21.38 -5.34
C GLU A 54 -0.34 -20.55 -4.16
N ASN A 55 -0.67 -19.27 -4.39
CA ASN A 55 -1.12 -18.33 -3.36
C ASN A 55 -2.44 -17.64 -3.77
N PRO A 56 -3.59 -18.34 -3.70
CA PRO A 56 -4.88 -17.82 -4.16
C PRO A 56 -5.37 -16.60 -3.38
N ASP A 57 -5.02 -16.47 -2.11
CA ASP A 57 -5.35 -15.31 -1.29
C ASP A 57 -4.64 -14.05 -1.78
N TYR A 58 -3.35 -14.17 -2.11
CA TYR A 58 -2.59 -13.08 -2.72
C TYR A 58 -3.17 -12.68 -4.09
N ALA A 59 -3.50 -13.65 -4.93
CA ALA A 59 -4.15 -13.37 -6.21
C ALA A 59 -5.49 -12.63 -6.03
N THR A 60 -6.23 -12.92 -4.96
CA THR A 60 -7.47 -12.23 -4.62
C THR A 60 -7.21 -10.77 -4.21
N ILE A 61 -6.21 -10.52 -3.37
CA ILE A 61 -5.80 -9.16 -2.98
C ILE A 61 -5.41 -8.35 -4.21
N VAL A 62 -4.60 -8.92 -5.11
CA VAL A 62 -4.19 -8.25 -6.35
C VAL A 62 -5.40 -7.92 -7.24
N ARG A 63 -6.37 -8.83 -7.38
CA ARG A 63 -7.61 -8.53 -8.12
C ARG A 63 -8.44 -7.40 -7.52
N GLN A 64 -8.39 -7.22 -6.20
CA GLN A 64 -9.08 -6.14 -5.51
C GLN A 64 -8.42 -4.78 -5.69
N SER A 65 -7.16 -4.71 -6.10
CA SER A 65 -6.44 -3.45 -6.32
C SER A 65 -7.13 -2.50 -7.31
N ARG A 66 -7.92 -3.05 -8.25
CA ARG A 66 -8.75 -2.24 -9.18
C ARG A 66 -9.81 -1.36 -8.49
N TYR A 67 -10.13 -1.65 -7.23
CA TYR A 67 -11.05 -0.85 -6.41
C TYR A 67 -10.32 0.08 -5.45
N ALA A 68 -8.98 0.08 -5.48
CA ALA A 68 -8.18 0.92 -4.61
C ALA A 68 -8.50 2.41 -4.87
N LYS A 69 -8.51 3.18 -3.79
CA LYS A 69 -8.66 4.63 -3.82
C LYS A 69 -7.45 5.26 -3.19
N PHE A 70 -7.15 6.48 -3.60
CA PHE A 70 -6.10 7.25 -2.96
C PHE A 70 -6.44 7.53 -1.50
N GLU A 71 -5.41 7.51 -0.69
CA GLU A 71 -5.52 7.91 0.71
C GLU A 71 -5.84 9.42 0.81
N PRO A 72 -6.55 9.84 1.86
CA PRO A 72 -6.82 11.26 2.07
C PRO A 72 -5.53 12.06 2.20
N ALA A 73 -5.45 13.21 1.53
CA ALA A 73 -4.32 14.13 1.63
C ALA A 73 -4.46 14.99 2.91
N LEU A 74 -4.37 14.36 4.08
CA LEU A 74 -4.46 14.98 5.40
C LEU A 74 -3.13 14.80 6.13
N ALA A 75 -2.65 15.83 6.82
CA ALA A 75 -1.42 15.76 7.60
C ALA A 75 -1.52 14.71 8.73
N GLU A 76 -2.71 14.56 9.30
CA GLU A 76 -3.02 13.64 10.39
C GLU A 76 -3.23 12.19 9.92
N TRP A 77 -3.24 11.93 8.60
CA TRP A 77 -3.60 10.62 8.06
C TRP A 77 -2.66 9.50 8.51
N GLU A 78 -1.36 9.77 8.59
CA GLU A 78 -0.37 8.84 9.09
C GLU A 78 -0.70 8.37 10.51
N GLN A 79 -1.01 9.31 11.40
CA GLN A 79 -1.39 9.02 12.78
C GLN A 79 -2.73 8.27 12.86
N ILE A 80 -3.72 8.68 12.07
CA ILE A 80 -5.02 7.99 12.02
C ILE A 80 -4.82 6.55 11.55
N ARG A 81 -4.06 6.34 10.48
CA ARG A 81 -3.87 5.03 9.87
C ARG A 81 -3.06 4.08 10.73
N PHE A 82 -1.91 4.51 11.21
CA PHE A 82 -0.96 3.60 11.87
C PHE A 82 -1.17 3.53 13.37
N ASP A 83 -1.39 4.66 14.03
CA ASP A 83 -1.51 4.68 15.49
C ASP A 83 -2.95 4.36 15.93
N ILE A 84 -3.95 5.03 15.37
CA ILE A 84 -5.33 4.89 15.82
C ILE A 84 -5.97 3.63 15.24
N LEU A 85 -6.11 3.54 13.93
CA LEU A 85 -6.74 2.41 13.26
C LEU A 85 -5.91 1.13 13.39
N GLY A 86 -4.59 1.23 13.21
CA GLY A 86 -3.67 0.12 13.36
C GLY A 86 -3.73 -0.52 14.74
N GLN A 87 -3.84 0.29 15.81
CA GLN A 87 -4.00 -0.21 17.17
C GLN A 87 -5.36 -0.91 17.38
N ALA A 88 -6.45 -0.35 16.86
CA ALA A 88 -7.78 -0.97 16.95
C ALA A 88 -7.83 -2.34 16.27
N ILE A 89 -7.22 -2.46 15.08
CA ILE A 89 -7.10 -3.73 14.37
C ILE A 89 -6.27 -4.73 15.19
N LYS A 90 -5.16 -4.29 15.75
CA LYS A 90 -4.29 -5.12 16.60
C LYS A 90 -5.02 -5.64 17.84
N GLU A 91 -5.79 -4.78 18.51
CA GLU A 91 -6.60 -5.18 19.65
C GLU A 91 -7.66 -6.22 19.28
N ALA A 92 -8.35 -6.04 18.17
CA ALA A 92 -9.35 -7.00 17.70
C ALA A 92 -8.74 -8.37 17.35
N ILE A 93 -7.60 -8.38 16.65
CA ILE A 93 -6.99 -9.63 16.14
C ILE A 93 -6.22 -10.34 17.26
N LEU A 94 -5.34 -9.64 17.96
CA LEU A 94 -4.40 -10.26 18.91
C LEU A 94 -4.99 -10.40 20.30
N ASN A 95 -5.70 -9.39 20.80
CA ASN A 95 -6.25 -9.35 22.14
C ASN A 95 -7.70 -9.83 22.20
N LYS A 96 -8.29 -10.24 21.08
CA LYS A 96 -9.69 -10.70 20.97
C LYS A 96 -10.69 -9.69 21.53
N ALA A 97 -10.38 -8.40 21.44
CA ALA A 97 -11.32 -7.35 21.78
C ALA A 97 -12.52 -7.36 20.83
N ASP A 98 -13.67 -6.89 21.28
CA ASP A 98 -14.81 -6.72 20.38
C ASP A 98 -14.45 -5.76 19.23
N PRO A 99 -14.48 -6.22 17.96
CA PRO A 99 -14.04 -5.40 16.82
C PRO A 99 -14.84 -4.11 16.69
N LYS A 100 -16.16 -4.15 16.97
CA LYS A 100 -17.00 -2.97 16.89
C LYS A 100 -16.58 -1.93 17.92
N ALA A 101 -16.42 -2.32 19.16
CA ALA A 101 -16.00 -1.40 20.22
C ALA A 101 -14.60 -0.82 19.98
N ALA A 102 -13.68 -1.63 19.42
CA ALA A 102 -12.34 -1.15 19.05
C ALA A 102 -12.40 -0.09 17.94
N LEU A 103 -13.20 -0.32 16.91
CA LEU A 103 -13.39 0.62 15.80
C LEU A 103 -14.16 1.88 16.22
N ASP A 104 -15.18 1.78 17.09
CA ASP A 104 -15.92 2.93 17.62
C ASP A 104 -14.98 3.87 18.42
N ARG A 105 -14.07 3.31 19.20
CA ARG A 105 -13.02 4.10 19.90
C ARG A 105 -12.06 4.76 18.90
N ALA A 106 -11.61 4.01 17.89
CA ALA A 106 -10.73 4.54 16.86
C ALA A 106 -11.38 5.70 16.10
N GLN A 107 -12.65 5.57 15.73
CA GLN A 107 -13.43 6.64 15.08
C GLN A 107 -13.44 7.90 15.94
N LYS A 108 -13.77 7.78 17.23
CA LYS A 108 -13.79 8.93 18.14
C LYS A 108 -12.44 9.61 18.26
N LEU A 109 -11.36 8.84 18.41
CA LEU A 109 -10.00 9.39 18.48
C LEU A 109 -9.61 10.14 17.19
N ALA A 110 -9.98 9.61 16.03
CA ALA A 110 -9.73 10.26 14.74
C ALA A 110 -10.53 11.57 14.62
N GLU A 111 -11.80 11.60 15.04
CA GLU A 111 -12.63 12.80 15.05
C GLU A 111 -12.09 13.87 15.99
N ASP A 112 -11.66 13.49 17.20
CA ASP A 112 -11.06 14.39 18.17
C ASP A 112 -9.76 15.02 17.62
N LEU A 113 -8.91 14.21 16.97
CA LEU A 113 -7.68 14.67 16.33
C LEU A 113 -7.96 15.68 15.20
N LEU A 114 -8.91 15.39 14.33
CA LEU A 114 -9.29 16.27 13.22
C LEU A 114 -9.95 17.57 13.72
N SER A 115 -10.75 17.51 14.80
CA SER A 115 -11.42 18.67 15.38
C SER A 115 -10.45 19.64 16.06
N SER A 116 -9.34 19.13 16.59
CA SER A 116 -8.31 19.95 17.24
C SER A 116 -7.58 20.88 16.28
N ARG A 117 -7.59 20.57 14.99
CA ARG A 117 -6.98 21.37 13.91
C ARG A 117 -7.77 22.63 13.53
N THR A 118 -9.07 22.62 13.79
CA THR A 118 -9.97 23.71 13.36
C THR A 118 -10.02 24.89 14.36
N ARG A 119 -9.20 24.83 15.41
CA ARG A 119 -9.04 25.87 16.41
C ARG A 119 -7.68 26.53 16.30
#